data_e020deec5b1dad6f8de5295c892ab85d
#
_entry.id   e020deec5b1dad6f8de5295c892ab85d
#
_cell.length_a   1.000
_cell.length_b   1.000
_cell.length_c   1.000
_cell.angle_alpha   90.00
_cell.angle_beta   90.00
_cell.angle_gamma   90.00
#
_symmetry.space_group_name_H-M   'P 1'
#
loop_
_entity.id
_entity.type
_entity.pdbx_description
1 polymer ?
#
loop_
_entity_poly.entity_id
_entity_poly.type
_entity_poly.pdbx_seq_one_letter_code
_entity_poly.pdbx_strand_id
1 'polypeptide(L)'
;MNPDVFPAEKFGIADFRWAVGVALSRSFFVDGELRLTPLIDFANHETSRVTLEPEGGSIGSLFGSTKAVLARAGRAYAEGEEFFVSYGPKGAAGYLEENGFVPPLSGSEVTCELEFSVPEDDKFLDDKEDVLDQNKLGTSATFDLTALGVPDAELIRFLRLRFLEAQDAFLLEGLFRNEIWDFMAEPVSRDNEEAVNSAIAERCRAELKNFRGNAEEDENILAGKTQATPRERLCVSVRRGERLALEMTEKWCDTDNKALDRKEYYQERRLRDLKLDLPLEVDETYPLDRLSGRAGRDLDW
;
A
#
# COMPACT_ATOMS: atom_id res chain seq x y z
N MET A 1 6.20 -19.69 33.18
CA MET A 1 5.86 -20.98 32.54
C MET A 1 5.23 -21.85 33.64
N ASN A 2 4.14 -22.55 33.39
CA ASN A 2 3.51 -23.42 34.40
C ASN A 2 4.20 -24.79 34.39
N PRO A 3 5.06 -25.13 35.38
CA PRO A 3 5.86 -26.36 35.38
C PRO A 3 5.03 -27.63 35.50
N ASP A 4 3.80 -27.53 36.00
CA ASP A 4 2.89 -28.67 36.14
C ASP A 4 2.30 -29.10 34.80
N VAL A 5 2.13 -28.13 33.87
CA VAL A 5 1.63 -28.36 32.54
C VAL A 5 2.79 -28.59 31.53
N PHE A 6 3.88 -27.84 31.69
CA PHE A 6 5.06 -27.86 30.82
C PHE A 6 6.31 -28.14 31.64
N PRO A 7 6.53 -29.38 32.13
CA PRO A 7 7.74 -29.73 32.84
C PRO A 7 8.98 -29.58 31.91
N ALA A 8 10.01 -28.86 32.39
CA ALA A 8 11.22 -28.54 31.65
C ALA A 8 12.00 -29.78 31.15
N GLU A 9 11.79 -30.91 31.78
CA GLU A 9 12.40 -32.20 31.42
C GLU A 9 11.82 -32.77 30.09
N LYS A 10 10.58 -32.36 29.76
CA LYS A 10 9.85 -32.87 28.61
C LYS A 10 9.68 -31.79 27.48
N PHE A 11 9.73 -30.53 27.90
CA PHE A 11 9.44 -29.41 27.01
C PHE A 11 10.63 -28.43 27.01
N GLY A 12 11.54 -28.62 26.09
CA GLY A 12 12.67 -27.73 25.87
C GLY A 12 12.34 -26.57 24.93
N ILE A 13 13.29 -25.67 24.75
CA ILE A 13 13.13 -24.53 23.81
C ILE A 13 12.93 -24.99 22.34
N ALA A 14 13.49 -26.14 21.97
CA ALA A 14 13.32 -26.72 20.64
C ALA A 14 11.87 -27.15 20.40
N ASP A 15 11.26 -27.81 21.40
CA ASP A 15 9.86 -28.26 21.33
C ASP A 15 8.92 -27.06 21.27
N PHE A 16 9.21 -26.02 22.07
CA PHE A 16 8.45 -24.78 22.02
C PHE A 16 8.51 -24.10 20.64
N ARG A 17 9.72 -23.96 20.08
CA ARG A 17 9.91 -23.38 18.73
C ARG A 17 9.20 -24.18 17.65
N TRP A 18 9.28 -25.51 17.75
CA TRP A 18 8.56 -26.39 16.82
C TRP A 18 7.04 -26.19 16.94
N ALA A 19 6.49 -26.18 18.16
CA ALA A 19 5.07 -26.02 18.37
C ALA A 19 4.55 -24.65 17.87
N VAL A 20 5.30 -23.57 18.14
CA VAL A 20 4.98 -22.24 17.62
C VAL A 20 5.05 -22.21 16.10
N GLY A 21 6.10 -22.77 15.51
CA GLY A 21 6.23 -22.85 14.04
C GLY A 21 5.09 -23.62 13.40
N VAL A 22 4.67 -24.75 13.97
CA VAL A 22 3.50 -25.50 13.49
C VAL A 22 2.22 -24.69 13.64
N ALA A 23 2.01 -24.06 14.81
CA ALA A 23 0.81 -23.25 15.04
C ALA A 23 0.71 -22.10 14.05
N LEU A 24 1.79 -21.34 13.83
CA LEU A 24 1.82 -20.20 12.91
C LEU A 24 1.63 -20.65 11.45
N SER A 25 2.36 -21.69 11.01
CA SER A 25 2.30 -22.14 9.61
C SER A 25 1.00 -22.85 9.23
N ARG A 26 0.17 -23.23 10.21
CA ARG A 26 -1.12 -23.93 10.01
C ARG A 26 -2.34 -23.14 10.43
N SER A 27 -2.14 -21.93 10.98
CA SER A 27 -3.22 -21.05 11.34
C SER A 27 -3.60 -20.12 10.21
N PHE A 28 -4.89 -19.77 10.17
CA PHE A 28 -5.45 -18.81 9.24
C PHE A 28 -6.04 -17.64 10.01
N PHE A 29 -5.91 -16.45 9.45
CA PHE A 29 -6.53 -15.26 9.99
C PHE A 29 -7.98 -15.17 9.49
N VAL A 30 -8.94 -15.39 10.36
CA VAL A 30 -10.36 -15.42 10.02
C VAL A 30 -11.13 -14.60 11.04
N ASP A 31 -11.88 -13.61 10.58
CA ASP A 31 -12.70 -12.72 11.41
C ASP A 31 -11.89 -12.02 12.54
N GLY A 32 -10.72 -11.50 12.16
CA GLY A 32 -9.84 -10.77 13.11
C GLY A 32 -9.08 -11.64 14.09
N GLU A 33 -9.17 -12.97 14.01
CA GLU A 33 -8.53 -13.92 14.92
C GLU A 33 -7.68 -14.96 14.17
N LEU A 34 -6.55 -15.34 14.78
CA LEU A 34 -5.73 -16.45 14.29
C LEU A 34 -6.36 -17.77 14.74
N ARG A 35 -6.72 -18.63 13.79
CA ARG A 35 -7.44 -19.89 14.04
C ARG A 35 -6.76 -21.09 13.42
N LEU A 36 -6.64 -22.17 14.16
CA LEU A 36 -6.32 -23.49 13.62
C LEU A 36 -7.60 -24.09 13.02
N THR A 37 -7.54 -24.45 11.74
CA THR A 37 -8.68 -25.00 10.98
C THR A 37 -8.33 -26.40 10.48
N PRO A 38 -8.52 -27.44 11.31
CA PRO A 38 -8.18 -28.81 10.91
C PRO A 38 -8.82 -29.22 9.59
N LEU A 39 -8.09 -29.98 8.79
CA LEU A 39 -8.36 -30.39 7.39
C LEU A 39 -8.04 -29.30 6.37
N ILE A 40 -8.45 -28.08 6.56
CA ILE A 40 -8.12 -26.96 5.64
C ILE A 40 -6.62 -26.65 5.71
N ASP A 41 -6.01 -26.81 6.86
CA ASP A 41 -4.58 -26.60 7.11
C ASP A 41 -3.66 -27.59 6.36
N PHE A 42 -4.21 -28.63 5.73
CA PHE A 42 -3.48 -29.50 4.82
C PHE A 42 -3.40 -28.97 3.39
N ALA A 43 -4.27 -28.02 3.02
CA ALA A 43 -4.23 -27.43 1.68
C ALA A 43 -2.99 -26.55 1.51
N ASN A 44 -2.35 -26.61 0.33
CA ASN A 44 -1.25 -25.76 -0.03
C ASN A 44 -1.74 -24.36 -0.43
N HIS A 45 -0.80 -23.40 -0.45
CA HIS A 45 -1.08 -22.04 -0.83
C HIS A 45 -1.14 -21.83 -2.34
N GLU A 46 -2.16 -21.10 -2.78
CA GLU A 46 -2.18 -20.44 -4.08
C GLU A 46 -2.85 -19.07 -3.93
N THR A 47 -2.20 -18.03 -4.47
CA THR A 47 -2.72 -16.66 -4.40
C THR A 47 -4.06 -16.54 -5.09
N SER A 48 -4.98 -15.80 -4.47
CA SER A 48 -6.30 -15.42 -5.03
C SER A 48 -7.31 -16.55 -5.34
N ARG A 49 -7.12 -17.77 -4.85
CA ARG A 49 -8.02 -18.89 -5.22
C ARG A 49 -9.14 -19.18 -4.23
N VAL A 50 -8.87 -19.21 -2.95
CA VAL A 50 -9.88 -19.51 -1.93
C VAL A 50 -9.61 -18.69 -0.68
N THR A 51 -10.57 -17.88 -0.29
CA THR A 51 -10.56 -17.19 1.01
C THR A 51 -11.32 -18.01 2.02
N LEU A 52 -10.87 -17.97 3.27
CA LEU A 52 -11.58 -18.54 4.40
C LEU A 52 -12.53 -17.50 4.97
N GLU A 53 -13.79 -17.86 5.10
CA GLU A 53 -14.82 -16.98 5.64
C GLU A 53 -15.38 -17.57 6.93
N PRO A 54 -15.70 -16.73 7.94
CA PRO A 54 -16.53 -17.19 9.03
C PRO A 54 -17.91 -17.56 8.48
N GLU A 55 -18.51 -18.61 8.97
CA GLU A 55 -19.90 -18.93 8.65
C GLU A 55 -20.79 -17.80 9.20
N GLY A 56 -21.06 -16.80 8.36
CA GLY A 56 -21.98 -15.71 8.65
C GLY A 56 -23.40 -16.12 8.33
N GLY A 57 -24.17 -16.44 9.33
CA GLY A 57 -25.60 -16.64 9.14
C GLY A 57 -26.18 -17.60 10.15
N SER A 58 -27.10 -17.10 10.96
CA SER A 58 -28.05 -17.86 11.71
C SER A 58 -28.93 -18.68 10.74
N ILE A 59 -28.42 -19.82 10.29
CA ILE A 59 -29.34 -20.91 9.99
C ILE A 59 -29.83 -21.32 11.37
N GLY A 60 -31.12 -21.03 11.62
CA GLY A 60 -31.78 -21.25 12.90
C GLY A 60 -31.48 -22.64 13.44
N SER A 61 -30.47 -22.70 14.27
CA SER A 61 -30.09 -23.91 14.99
C SER A 61 -30.92 -23.94 16.25
N LEU A 62 -31.87 -24.81 16.28
CA LEU A 62 -32.53 -25.30 17.52
C LEU A 62 -31.52 -25.91 18.52
N PHE A 63 -30.21 -26.02 18.14
CA PHE A 63 -29.18 -26.71 18.89
C PHE A 63 -27.87 -25.88 19.10
N GLY A 64 -27.96 -24.54 19.10
CA GLY A 64 -26.82 -23.66 19.37
C GLY A 64 -26.04 -23.27 18.07
N SER A 65 -25.46 -22.06 18.06
CA SER A 65 -24.64 -21.60 16.93
C SER A 65 -23.29 -22.28 16.97
N THR A 66 -23.05 -23.21 16.05
CA THR A 66 -21.71 -23.73 15.80
C THR A 66 -20.97 -22.71 14.95
N LYS A 67 -19.91 -22.12 15.49
CA LYS A 67 -19.03 -21.27 14.68
C LYS A 67 -18.22 -22.17 13.77
N ALA A 68 -18.44 -22.09 12.46
CA ALA A 68 -17.67 -22.82 11.46
C ALA A 68 -16.83 -21.87 10.62
N VAL A 69 -15.75 -22.37 10.05
CA VAL A 69 -14.95 -21.69 9.02
C VAL A 69 -15.25 -22.38 7.70
N LEU A 70 -15.61 -21.60 6.70
CA LEU A 70 -15.94 -22.08 5.37
C LEU A 70 -14.79 -21.82 4.40
N ALA A 71 -14.33 -22.86 3.72
CA ALA A 71 -13.48 -22.72 2.54
C ALA A 71 -14.36 -22.91 1.29
N ARG A 72 -14.56 -21.86 0.52
CA ARG A 72 -15.35 -21.93 -0.72
C ARG A 72 -14.42 -22.11 -1.91
N ALA A 73 -14.70 -23.11 -2.73
CA ALA A 73 -13.98 -23.32 -3.98
C ALA A 73 -14.18 -22.10 -4.90
N GLY A 74 -13.10 -21.44 -5.29
CA GLY A 74 -13.13 -20.28 -6.22
C GLY A 74 -13.42 -20.68 -7.68
N ARG A 75 -13.38 -22.00 -7.99
CA ARG A 75 -13.67 -22.57 -9.31
C ARG A 75 -14.13 -24.04 -9.18
N ALA A 76 -14.51 -24.63 -10.30
CA ALA A 76 -14.71 -26.08 -10.37
C ALA A 76 -13.36 -26.81 -10.35
N TYR A 77 -13.28 -27.91 -9.60
CA TYR A 77 -12.13 -28.81 -9.51
C TYR A 77 -12.50 -30.15 -10.14
N ALA A 78 -11.57 -30.74 -10.87
CA ALA A 78 -11.72 -32.12 -11.37
C ALA A 78 -11.35 -33.11 -10.26
N GLU A 79 -11.80 -34.36 -10.41
CA GLU A 79 -11.42 -35.44 -9.50
C GLU A 79 -9.90 -35.67 -9.52
N GLY A 80 -9.28 -35.68 -8.34
CA GLY A 80 -7.83 -35.82 -8.19
C GLY A 80 -7.03 -34.54 -8.36
N GLU A 81 -7.69 -33.40 -8.65
CA GLU A 81 -7.05 -32.12 -8.71
C GLU A 81 -6.77 -31.58 -7.30
N GLU A 82 -5.56 -31.01 -7.10
CA GLU A 82 -5.18 -30.43 -5.82
C GLU A 82 -6.01 -29.19 -5.51
N PHE A 83 -6.47 -29.10 -4.27
CA PHE A 83 -7.20 -27.94 -3.74
C PHE A 83 -6.23 -27.02 -3.00
N PHE A 84 -6.26 -25.74 -3.34
CA PHE A 84 -5.41 -24.71 -2.75
C PHE A 84 -6.25 -23.70 -1.96
N VAL A 85 -5.64 -23.09 -0.94
CA VAL A 85 -6.21 -21.98 -0.17
C VAL A 85 -5.23 -20.81 -0.16
N SER A 86 -5.74 -19.60 0.02
CA SER A 86 -4.87 -18.47 0.29
C SER A 86 -4.46 -18.46 1.77
N TYR A 87 -3.16 -18.30 2.05
CA TYR A 87 -2.65 -18.12 3.41
C TYR A 87 -2.75 -16.67 3.91
N GLY A 88 -3.48 -15.84 3.18
CA GLY A 88 -3.67 -14.43 3.46
C GLY A 88 -2.75 -13.51 2.64
N PRO A 89 -2.99 -12.21 2.66
CA PRO A 89 -2.14 -11.24 2.00
C PRO A 89 -0.81 -11.11 2.76
N LYS A 90 0.29 -11.48 2.13
CA LYS A 90 1.66 -11.39 2.66
C LYS A 90 2.63 -11.12 1.53
N GLY A 91 3.74 -10.46 1.85
CA GLY A 91 4.91 -10.42 0.97
C GLY A 91 5.71 -11.73 1.01
N ALA A 92 6.62 -11.88 0.07
CA ALA A 92 7.47 -13.07 -0.06
C ALA A 92 8.28 -13.38 1.22
N ALA A 93 8.72 -12.34 1.95
CA ALA A 93 9.39 -12.47 3.23
C ALA A 93 8.48 -13.13 4.29
N GLY A 94 7.23 -12.67 4.39
CA GLY A 94 6.24 -13.20 5.34
C GLY A 94 5.93 -14.69 5.08
N TYR A 95 5.81 -15.09 3.81
CA TYR A 95 5.64 -16.52 3.47
C TYR A 95 6.87 -17.35 3.85
N LEU A 96 8.08 -16.80 3.68
CA LEU A 96 9.30 -17.49 4.09
C LEU A 96 9.38 -17.64 5.62
N GLU A 97 9.06 -16.60 6.37
CA GLU A 97 9.15 -16.58 7.83
C GLU A 97 8.09 -17.46 8.50
N GLU A 98 6.84 -17.36 8.06
CA GLU A 98 5.73 -18.03 8.70
C GLU A 98 5.49 -19.45 8.13
N ASN A 99 5.66 -19.64 6.83
CA ASN A 99 5.28 -20.86 6.15
C ASN A 99 6.47 -21.64 5.58
N GLY A 100 7.67 -21.06 5.51
CA GLY A 100 8.90 -21.73 5.10
C GLY A 100 9.09 -21.90 3.60
N PHE A 101 8.35 -21.18 2.77
CA PHE A 101 8.50 -21.17 1.31
C PHE A 101 8.45 -19.75 0.75
N VAL A 102 8.83 -19.59 -0.50
CA VAL A 102 8.71 -18.32 -1.24
C VAL A 102 7.84 -18.56 -2.45
N PRO A 103 6.76 -17.79 -2.64
CA PRO A 103 5.92 -17.89 -3.83
C PRO A 103 6.71 -17.48 -5.10
N PRO A 104 6.22 -17.82 -6.30
CA PRO A 104 6.86 -17.37 -7.53
C PRO A 104 7.02 -15.84 -7.56
N LEU A 105 8.18 -15.34 -8.01
CA LEU A 105 8.50 -13.92 -8.09
C LEU A 105 7.70 -13.22 -9.21
N SER A 106 6.38 -13.23 -9.08
CA SER A 106 5.47 -12.60 -10.03
C SER A 106 4.27 -11.98 -9.32
N GLY A 107 4.01 -10.74 -9.60
CA GLY A 107 2.80 -10.07 -9.15
C GLY A 107 2.90 -9.38 -7.79
N SER A 108 1.76 -9.29 -7.12
CA SER A 108 1.56 -8.48 -5.91
C SER A 108 2.15 -9.07 -4.62
N GLU A 109 2.60 -10.32 -4.65
CA GLU A 109 3.24 -10.98 -3.48
C GLU A 109 4.73 -10.65 -3.37
N VAL A 110 5.29 -10.04 -4.40
CA VAL A 110 6.67 -9.57 -4.41
C VAL A 110 6.68 -8.14 -3.91
N THR A 111 6.86 -7.98 -2.61
CA THR A 111 6.77 -6.69 -1.92
C THR A 111 8.06 -6.33 -1.22
N CYS A 112 8.28 -5.04 -1.03
CA CYS A 112 9.26 -4.47 -0.14
C CYS A 112 8.56 -3.42 0.72
N GLU A 113 8.61 -3.59 2.03
CA GLU A 113 8.02 -2.64 2.98
C GLU A 113 8.94 -1.43 3.16
N LEU A 114 8.40 -0.23 2.99
CA LEU A 114 9.09 1.02 3.29
C LEU A 114 8.26 1.90 4.21
N GLU A 115 8.93 2.47 5.20
CA GLU A 115 8.34 3.45 6.09
C GLU A 115 8.51 4.87 5.53
N PHE A 116 7.43 5.64 5.62
CA PHE A 116 7.38 7.08 5.32
C PHE A 116 6.80 7.83 6.51
N SER A 117 7.29 9.03 6.74
CA SER A 117 6.87 9.85 7.89
C SER A 117 6.69 11.30 7.51
N VAL A 118 5.82 11.99 8.21
CA VAL A 118 5.78 13.46 8.25
C VAL A 118 6.87 13.91 9.22
N PRO A 119 7.77 14.83 8.83
CA PRO A 119 8.84 15.30 9.72
C PRO A 119 8.28 15.96 10.99
N GLU A 120 8.97 15.79 12.13
CA GLU A 120 8.59 16.40 13.40
C GLU A 120 8.67 17.94 13.38
N ASP A 121 9.47 18.51 12.49
CA ASP A 121 9.62 19.95 12.27
C ASP A 121 8.73 20.49 11.14
N ASP A 122 7.79 19.68 10.64
CA ASP A 122 6.82 20.14 9.63
C ASP A 122 5.97 21.28 10.21
N LYS A 123 5.87 22.38 9.45
CA LYS A 123 5.14 23.58 9.88
C LYS A 123 3.65 23.33 10.16
N PHE A 124 3.07 22.33 9.51
CA PHE A 124 1.65 21.98 9.58
C PHE A 124 1.44 20.57 10.19
N LEU A 125 2.39 20.16 11.05
CA LEU A 125 2.36 18.80 11.62
C LEU A 125 1.03 18.51 12.32
N ASP A 126 0.56 19.41 13.20
CA ASP A 126 -0.68 19.20 13.97
C ASP A 126 -1.91 19.02 13.05
N ASP A 127 -2.01 19.84 11.98
CA ASP A 127 -3.13 19.73 11.03
C ASP A 127 -3.06 18.43 10.21
N LYS A 128 -1.86 18.01 9.82
CA LYS A 128 -1.63 16.75 9.08
C LYS A 128 -1.87 15.54 9.96
N GLU A 129 -1.44 15.58 11.23
CA GLU A 129 -1.67 14.53 12.21
C GLU A 129 -3.17 14.32 12.44
N ASP A 130 -3.94 15.40 12.64
CA ASP A 130 -5.39 15.33 12.79
C ASP A 130 -6.07 14.60 11.61
N VAL A 131 -5.62 14.85 10.38
CA VAL A 131 -6.14 14.19 9.17
C VAL A 131 -5.74 12.72 9.13
N LEU A 132 -4.49 12.39 9.45
CA LEU A 132 -3.98 11.03 9.47
C LEU A 132 -4.69 10.18 10.53
N ASP A 133 -4.88 10.71 11.75
CA ASP A 133 -5.57 10.03 12.84
C ASP A 133 -7.02 9.70 12.49
N GLN A 134 -7.74 10.62 11.82
CA GLN A 134 -9.10 10.36 11.34
C GLN A 134 -9.15 9.19 10.35
N ASN A 135 -8.06 8.96 9.62
CA ASN A 135 -7.93 7.88 8.65
C ASN A 135 -7.17 6.65 9.20
N LYS A 136 -6.95 6.60 10.53
CA LYS A 136 -6.27 5.50 11.25
C LYS A 136 -4.82 5.28 10.80
N LEU A 137 -4.18 6.32 10.32
CA LEU A 137 -2.77 6.40 9.99
C LEU A 137 -2.06 7.25 11.04
N GLY A 138 -0.83 6.90 11.40
CA GLY A 138 0.02 7.77 12.20
C GLY A 138 0.85 8.72 11.31
N THR A 139 1.57 9.63 11.94
CA THR A 139 2.57 10.49 11.26
C THR A 139 3.73 9.69 10.67
N SER A 140 3.89 8.43 11.05
CA SER A 140 4.76 7.43 10.41
C SER A 140 3.92 6.21 10.05
N ALA A 141 4.03 5.75 8.80
CA ALA A 141 3.31 4.60 8.28
C ALA A 141 4.18 3.77 7.32
N THR A 142 3.97 2.46 7.34
CA THR A 142 4.67 1.49 6.49
C THR A 142 3.78 1.09 5.33
N PHE A 143 4.35 1.07 4.13
CA PHE A 143 3.64 0.73 2.91
C PHE A 143 4.39 -0.33 2.10
N ASP A 144 3.64 -1.22 1.48
CA ASP A 144 4.17 -2.24 0.58
C ASP A 144 4.37 -1.68 -0.83
N LEU A 145 5.62 -1.70 -1.30
CA LEU A 145 5.94 -1.50 -2.71
C LEU A 145 5.97 -2.87 -3.40
N THR A 146 5.31 -2.98 -4.54
CA THR A 146 5.19 -4.26 -5.25
C THR A 146 6.04 -4.31 -6.51
N ALA A 147 6.37 -5.50 -6.98
CA ALA A 147 7.05 -5.69 -8.26
C ALA A 147 6.24 -5.23 -9.48
N LEU A 148 4.96 -4.90 -9.31
CA LEU A 148 4.16 -4.23 -10.34
C LEU A 148 4.60 -2.78 -10.56
N GLY A 149 5.30 -2.19 -9.59
CA GLY A 149 5.92 -0.87 -9.66
C GLY A 149 4.98 0.29 -9.39
N VAL A 150 3.68 0.08 -9.41
CA VAL A 150 2.69 1.13 -9.12
C VAL A 150 2.52 1.24 -7.60
N PRO A 151 2.83 2.40 -6.99
CA PRO A 151 2.60 2.59 -5.57
C PRO A 151 1.12 2.47 -5.19
N ASP A 152 0.86 2.02 -3.96
CA ASP A 152 -0.49 1.96 -3.42
C ASP A 152 -1.13 3.35 -3.36
N ALA A 153 -2.45 3.41 -3.55
CA ALA A 153 -3.19 4.66 -3.51
C ALA A 153 -3.12 5.34 -2.13
N GLU A 154 -3.02 4.57 -1.05
CA GLU A 154 -2.91 5.09 0.31
C GLU A 154 -1.53 5.74 0.54
N LEU A 155 -0.45 5.13 0.04
CA LEU A 155 0.88 5.75 0.03
C LEU A 155 0.88 7.08 -0.71
N ILE A 156 0.27 7.13 -1.91
CA ILE A 156 0.19 8.37 -2.69
C ILE A 156 -0.58 9.45 -1.92
N ARG A 157 -1.73 9.12 -1.32
CA ARG A 157 -2.51 10.05 -0.48
C ARG A 157 -1.70 10.56 0.71
N PHE A 158 -1.02 9.64 1.42
CA PHE A 158 -0.17 9.97 2.56
C PHE A 158 0.92 10.97 2.18
N LEU A 159 1.61 10.74 1.06
CA LEU A 159 2.68 11.62 0.62
C LEU A 159 2.17 12.94 0.05
N ARG A 160 1.04 12.96 -0.65
CA ARG A 160 0.38 14.21 -1.06
C ARG A 160 0.05 15.08 0.12
N LEU A 161 -0.53 14.51 1.19
CA LEU A 161 -0.80 15.22 2.44
C LEU A 161 0.49 15.71 3.09
N ARG A 162 1.52 14.85 3.18
CA ARG A 162 2.84 15.24 3.70
C ARG A 162 3.41 16.46 3.00
N PHE A 163 3.29 16.55 1.69
CA PHE A 163 3.84 17.63 0.87
C PHE A 163 2.84 18.77 0.58
N LEU A 164 1.78 18.90 1.38
CA LEU A 164 0.98 20.12 1.38
C LEU A 164 1.74 21.25 2.03
N GLU A 165 2.34 22.09 1.20
CA GLU A 165 3.17 23.22 1.60
C GLU A 165 2.88 24.44 0.72
N ALA A 166 3.45 25.58 1.06
CA ALA A 166 3.37 26.82 0.29
C ALA A 166 1.95 27.14 -0.20
N GLN A 167 1.72 27.08 -1.50
CA GLN A 167 0.42 27.42 -2.11
C GLN A 167 -0.64 26.37 -1.83
N ASP A 168 -0.28 25.11 -1.62
CA ASP A 168 -1.22 24.02 -1.40
C ASP A 168 -1.66 23.92 0.06
N ALA A 169 -0.97 24.61 0.99
CA ALA A 169 -1.27 24.58 2.42
C ALA A 169 -2.67 25.12 2.77
N PHE A 170 -3.33 25.87 1.87
CA PHE A 170 -4.71 26.31 2.06
C PHE A 170 -5.69 25.14 2.22
N LEU A 171 -5.37 23.95 1.67
CA LEU A 171 -6.19 22.75 1.82
C LEU A 171 -6.22 22.25 3.28
N LEU A 172 -5.25 22.63 4.12
CA LEU A 172 -5.22 22.30 5.55
C LEU A 172 -6.13 23.22 6.39
N GLU A 173 -6.72 24.29 5.80
CA GLU A 173 -7.64 25.16 6.50
C GLU A 173 -8.90 24.39 6.95
N GLY A 174 -9.46 24.80 8.08
CA GLY A 174 -10.60 24.13 8.72
C GLY A 174 -11.82 23.91 7.81
N LEU A 175 -11.97 24.71 6.74
CA LEU A 175 -13.03 24.56 5.75
C LEU A 175 -12.95 23.22 4.99
N PHE A 176 -11.75 22.70 4.76
CA PHE A 176 -11.49 21.49 3.97
C PHE A 176 -11.20 20.28 4.84
N ARG A 177 -11.07 20.43 6.15
CA ARG A 177 -10.56 19.39 7.08
C ARG A 177 -11.24 18.03 6.95
N ASN A 178 -12.54 17.97 6.69
CA ASN A 178 -13.29 16.72 6.57
C ASN A 178 -13.17 16.04 5.18
N GLU A 179 -12.72 16.77 4.18
CA GLU A 179 -12.67 16.31 2.79
C GLU A 179 -11.23 16.20 2.25
N ILE A 180 -10.26 16.69 3.02
CA ILE A 180 -8.87 16.79 2.56
C ILE A 180 -8.29 15.43 2.17
N TRP A 181 -8.60 14.36 2.92
CA TRP A 181 -8.14 13.02 2.59
C TRP A 181 -8.69 12.51 1.26
N ASP A 182 -9.91 12.88 0.93
CA ASP A 182 -10.52 12.55 -0.36
C ASP A 182 -9.88 13.36 -1.48
N PHE A 183 -9.53 14.63 -1.24
CA PHE A 183 -8.78 15.45 -2.22
C PHE A 183 -7.40 14.87 -2.52
N MET A 184 -6.77 14.19 -1.55
CA MET A 184 -5.47 13.52 -1.76
C MET A 184 -5.58 12.30 -2.68
N ALA A 185 -6.76 11.84 -3.06
CA ALA A 185 -6.93 10.78 -4.05
C ALA A 185 -6.47 11.22 -5.45
N GLU A 186 -6.58 12.52 -5.74
CA GLU A 186 -6.28 13.10 -7.04
C GLU A 186 -5.07 14.06 -6.95
N PRO A 187 -4.38 14.35 -8.06
CA PRO A 187 -3.24 15.26 -8.07
C PRO A 187 -3.57 16.64 -7.51
N VAL A 188 -2.75 17.15 -6.59
CA VAL A 188 -2.96 18.45 -5.94
C VAL A 188 -2.40 19.59 -6.79
N SER A 189 -1.09 19.59 -6.96
CA SER A 189 -0.36 20.52 -7.82
C SER A 189 0.83 19.80 -8.46
N ARG A 190 1.43 20.45 -9.46
CA ARG A 190 2.64 19.93 -10.09
C ARG A 190 3.78 19.73 -9.07
N ASP A 191 4.01 20.74 -8.24
CA ASP A 191 5.11 20.74 -7.27
C ASP A 191 4.89 19.64 -6.20
N ASN A 192 3.64 19.45 -5.76
CA ASN A 192 3.28 18.37 -4.84
C ASN A 192 3.53 16.98 -5.45
N GLU A 193 3.08 16.73 -6.69
CA GLU A 193 3.30 15.46 -7.36
C GLU A 193 4.80 15.17 -7.62
N GLU A 194 5.58 16.20 -7.98
CA GLU A 194 7.03 16.07 -8.14
C GLU A 194 7.72 15.73 -6.81
N ALA A 195 7.29 16.34 -5.70
CA ALA A 195 7.79 16.04 -4.37
C ALA A 195 7.45 14.60 -3.94
N VAL A 196 6.22 14.13 -4.21
CA VAL A 196 5.77 12.75 -3.96
C VAL A 196 6.66 11.76 -4.70
N ASN A 197 6.81 11.93 -6.01
CA ASN A 197 7.63 11.03 -6.84
C ASN A 197 9.10 11.03 -6.40
N SER A 198 9.65 12.20 -6.08
CA SER A 198 11.03 12.34 -5.61
C SER A 198 11.24 11.60 -4.29
N ALA A 199 10.33 11.75 -3.33
CA ALA A 199 10.42 11.10 -2.03
C ALA A 199 10.38 9.57 -2.15
N ILE A 200 9.49 9.03 -2.98
CA ILE A 200 9.43 7.58 -3.24
C ILE A 200 10.73 7.10 -3.89
N ALA A 201 11.17 7.75 -4.95
CA ALA A 201 12.38 7.36 -5.67
C ALA A 201 13.64 7.45 -4.81
N GLU A 202 13.79 8.50 -4.00
CA GLU A 202 14.92 8.66 -3.07
C GLU A 202 14.91 7.56 -2.00
N ARG A 203 13.74 7.22 -1.45
CA ARG A 203 13.61 6.18 -0.45
C ARG A 203 13.94 4.80 -1.04
N CYS A 204 13.48 4.51 -2.26
CA CYS A 204 13.84 3.30 -3.00
C CYS A 204 15.35 3.21 -3.23
N ARG A 205 16.00 4.29 -3.69
CA ARG A 205 17.45 4.33 -3.91
C ARG A 205 18.24 4.16 -2.61
N ALA A 206 17.76 4.76 -1.52
CA ALA A 206 18.38 4.60 -0.22
C ALA A 206 18.34 3.14 0.25
N GLU A 207 17.18 2.48 0.10
CA GLU A 207 17.01 1.09 0.50
C GLU A 207 17.83 0.14 -0.39
N LEU A 208 17.86 0.36 -1.70
CA LEU A 208 18.69 -0.43 -2.63
C LEU A 208 20.17 -0.44 -2.27
N LYS A 209 20.69 0.63 -1.66
CA LYS A 209 22.08 0.71 -1.17
C LYS A 209 22.33 -0.16 0.07
N ASN A 210 21.29 -0.50 0.83
CA ASN A 210 21.39 -1.32 2.04
C ASN A 210 21.45 -2.82 1.71
N PHE A 211 21.05 -3.22 0.50
CA PHE A 211 21.09 -4.61 0.09
C PHE A 211 22.51 -5.16 -0.03
N ARG A 212 22.73 -6.35 0.51
CA ARG A 212 23.97 -7.09 0.32
C ARG A 212 24.02 -7.72 -1.07
N GLY A 213 25.18 -7.68 -1.72
CA GLY A 213 25.34 -8.19 -3.07
C GLY A 213 24.67 -7.34 -4.14
N ASN A 214 24.64 -7.83 -5.35
CA ASN A 214 24.03 -7.17 -6.50
C ASN A 214 23.04 -8.09 -7.21
N ALA A 215 22.24 -7.52 -8.12
CA ALA A 215 21.20 -8.24 -8.84
C ALA A 215 21.77 -9.39 -9.69
N GLU A 216 22.96 -9.23 -10.28
CA GLU A 216 23.62 -10.26 -11.10
C GLU A 216 24.05 -11.47 -10.27
N GLU A 217 24.60 -11.24 -9.06
CA GLU A 217 24.93 -12.31 -8.12
C GLU A 217 23.70 -13.10 -7.72
N ASP A 218 22.61 -12.41 -7.39
CA ASP A 218 21.34 -13.02 -7.03
C ASP A 218 20.79 -13.88 -8.18
N GLU A 219 20.78 -13.35 -9.39
CA GLU A 219 20.33 -14.07 -10.59
C GLU A 219 21.21 -15.30 -10.88
N ASN A 220 22.51 -15.22 -10.70
CA ASN A 220 23.42 -16.36 -10.87
C ASN A 220 23.17 -17.46 -9.84
N ILE A 221 22.84 -17.12 -8.60
CA ILE A 221 22.47 -18.08 -7.55
C ILE A 221 21.11 -18.73 -7.90
N LEU A 222 20.10 -17.93 -8.26
CA LEU A 222 18.77 -18.43 -8.62
C LEU A 222 18.79 -19.30 -9.88
N ALA A 223 19.60 -18.95 -10.86
CA ALA A 223 19.82 -19.73 -12.09
C ALA A 223 20.67 -21.00 -11.87
N GLY A 224 21.19 -21.24 -10.66
CA GLY A 224 22.03 -22.40 -10.35
C GLY A 224 23.44 -22.33 -10.91
N LYS A 225 23.91 -21.18 -11.39
CA LYS A 225 25.27 -20.96 -11.87
C LYS A 225 26.27 -20.83 -10.72
N THR A 226 25.80 -20.37 -9.57
CA THR A 226 26.57 -20.29 -8.32
C THR A 226 26.01 -21.29 -7.33
N GLN A 227 26.88 -22.03 -6.65
CA GLN A 227 26.48 -23.01 -5.64
C GLN A 227 25.92 -22.29 -4.42
N ALA A 228 24.72 -22.68 -4.00
CA ALA A 228 24.07 -22.22 -2.80
C ALA A 228 23.18 -23.31 -2.20
N THR A 229 23.03 -23.28 -0.89
CA THR A 229 22.12 -24.19 -0.18
C THR A 229 20.66 -23.86 -0.52
N PRO A 230 19.71 -24.81 -0.34
CA PRO A 230 18.28 -24.50 -0.54
C PRO A 230 17.78 -23.31 0.27
N ARG A 231 18.23 -23.17 1.53
CA ARG A 231 17.86 -22.04 2.40
C ARG A 231 18.41 -20.71 1.87
N GLU A 232 19.67 -20.68 1.43
CA GLU A 232 20.25 -19.48 0.82
C GLU A 232 19.51 -19.07 -0.43
N ARG A 233 19.10 -20.02 -1.28
CA ARG A 233 18.29 -19.73 -2.47
C ARG A 233 16.95 -19.08 -2.13
N LEU A 234 16.26 -19.56 -1.09
CA LEU A 234 15.01 -18.93 -0.63
C LEU A 234 15.24 -17.49 -0.16
N CYS A 235 16.27 -17.24 0.66
CA CYS A 235 16.62 -15.89 1.10
C CYS A 235 17.00 -14.97 -0.08
N VAL A 236 17.77 -15.49 -1.05
CA VAL A 236 18.14 -14.76 -2.26
C VAL A 236 16.89 -14.47 -3.11
N SER A 237 15.93 -15.40 -3.16
CA SER A 237 14.67 -15.21 -3.87
C SER A 237 13.87 -14.04 -3.29
N VAL A 238 13.72 -13.96 -1.95
CA VAL A 238 13.09 -12.83 -1.28
C VAL A 238 13.82 -11.53 -1.60
N ARG A 239 15.13 -11.48 -1.35
CA ARG A 239 15.96 -10.30 -1.60
C ARG A 239 15.87 -9.82 -3.05
N ARG A 240 15.88 -10.73 -4.04
CA ARG A 240 15.71 -10.38 -5.45
C ARG A 240 14.32 -9.81 -5.73
N GLY A 241 13.30 -10.35 -5.07
CA GLY A 241 11.93 -9.84 -5.16
C GLY A 241 11.81 -8.42 -4.61
N GLU A 242 12.30 -8.18 -3.40
CA GLU A 242 12.30 -6.85 -2.77
C GLU A 242 13.06 -5.83 -3.63
N ARG A 243 14.25 -6.20 -4.11
CA ARG A 243 15.02 -5.38 -5.05
C ARG A 243 14.21 -5.04 -6.31
N LEU A 244 13.51 -6.03 -6.87
CA LEU A 244 12.68 -5.82 -8.06
C LEU A 244 11.54 -4.84 -7.78
N ALA A 245 10.88 -4.95 -6.62
CA ALA A 245 9.82 -4.03 -6.22
C ALA A 245 10.32 -2.58 -6.16
N LEU A 246 11.49 -2.36 -5.55
CA LEU A 246 12.12 -1.04 -5.46
C LEU A 246 12.53 -0.48 -6.83
N GLU A 247 13.19 -1.30 -7.67
CA GLU A 247 13.62 -0.92 -9.03
C GLU A 247 12.42 -0.55 -9.92
N MET A 248 11.33 -1.31 -9.82
CA MET A 248 10.13 -1.06 -10.62
C MET A 248 9.37 0.17 -10.14
N THR A 249 9.33 0.41 -8.83
CA THR A 249 8.71 1.62 -8.26
C THR A 249 9.50 2.87 -8.62
N GLU A 250 10.84 2.84 -8.55
CA GLU A 250 11.68 3.95 -9.00
C GLU A 250 11.44 4.28 -10.48
N LYS A 251 11.37 3.26 -11.33
CA LYS A 251 11.07 3.44 -12.75
C LYS A 251 9.67 4.00 -13.00
N TRP A 252 8.70 3.63 -12.16
CA TRP A 252 7.36 4.21 -12.23
C TRP A 252 7.40 5.70 -11.91
N CYS A 253 8.10 6.11 -10.84
CA CYS A 253 8.27 7.53 -10.48
C CYS A 253 8.89 8.33 -11.62
N ASP A 254 9.92 7.80 -12.29
CA ASP A 254 10.54 8.44 -13.45
C ASP A 254 9.56 8.60 -14.63
N THR A 255 8.65 7.64 -14.80
CA THR A 255 7.65 7.66 -15.87
C THR A 255 6.55 8.65 -15.54
N ASP A 256 6.09 8.66 -14.29
CA ASP A 256 5.06 9.57 -13.81
C ASP A 256 5.53 11.03 -13.84
N ASN A 257 6.78 11.29 -13.50
CA ASN A 257 7.40 12.62 -13.63
C ASN A 257 7.36 13.16 -15.06
N LYS A 258 7.51 12.30 -16.07
CA LYS A 258 7.39 12.71 -17.49
C LYS A 258 5.94 13.00 -17.90
N ALA A 259 4.99 12.56 -17.11
CA ALA A 259 3.57 12.74 -17.37
C ALA A 259 2.95 13.91 -16.59
N LEU A 260 3.69 14.60 -15.73
CA LEU A 260 3.18 15.68 -14.88
C LEU A 260 2.46 16.78 -15.67
N ASP A 261 2.98 17.17 -16.83
CA ASP A 261 2.35 18.21 -17.69
C ASP A 261 0.98 17.78 -18.27
N ARG A 262 0.59 16.51 -18.11
CA ARG A 262 -0.68 15.97 -18.63
C ARG A 262 -1.69 15.72 -17.54
N LYS A 263 -1.29 15.91 -16.27
CA LYS A 263 -2.20 15.73 -15.13
C LYS A 263 -3.10 16.95 -14.99
N GLU A 264 -4.33 16.72 -14.60
CA GLU A 264 -5.25 17.76 -14.19
C GLU A 264 -5.11 17.98 -12.70
N TYR A 265 -4.82 19.19 -12.26
CA TYR A 265 -4.56 19.54 -10.89
C TYR A 265 -5.79 20.09 -10.16
N TYR A 266 -5.72 20.18 -8.84
CA TYR A 266 -6.85 20.59 -7.99
C TYR A 266 -7.50 21.90 -8.45
N GLN A 267 -6.70 22.92 -8.77
CA GLN A 267 -7.23 24.23 -9.18
C GLN A 267 -7.98 24.14 -10.51
N GLU A 268 -7.49 23.38 -11.46
CA GLU A 268 -8.12 23.19 -12.79
C GLU A 268 -9.44 22.45 -12.65
N ARG A 269 -9.47 21.35 -11.86
CA ARG A 269 -10.70 20.61 -11.56
C ARG A 269 -11.74 21.50 -10.90
N ARG A 270 -11.31 22.31 -9.92
CA ARG A 270 -12.22 23.25 -9.23
C ARG A 270 -12.80 24.30 -10.17
N LEU A 271 -12.01 24.87 -11.06
CA LEU A 271 -12.49 25.85 -12.05
C LEU A 271 -13.49 25.19 -13.01
N ARG A 272 -13.22 23.99 -13.47
CA ARG A 272 -14.13 23.22 -14.32
C ARG A 272 -15.46 22.93 -13.60
N ASP A 273 -15.43 22.47 -12.37
CA ASP A 273 -16.62 22.14 -11.60
C ASP A 273 -17.50 23.37 -11.33
N LEU A 274 -16.87 24.53 -11.17
CA LEU A 274 -17.53 25.82 -11.06
C LEU A 274 -17.96 26.40 -12.41
N LYS A 275 -17.62 25.76 -13.54
CA LYS A 275 -17.85 26.23 -14.92
C LYS A 275 -17.17 27.57 -15.22
N LEU A 276 -16.03 27.82 -14.57
CA LEU A 276 -15.23 29.03 -14.76
C LEU A 276 -14.06 28.82 -15.74
N ASP A 277 -13.87 27.62 -16.23
CA ASP A 277 -12.89 27.22 -17.27
C ASP A 277 -13.38 27.49 -18.71
N LEU A 278 -14.66 27.82 -18.84
CA LEU A 278 -15.20 28.18 -20.16
C LEU A 278 -14.61 29.51 -20.61
N PRO A 279 -14.22 29.65 -21.89
CA PRO A 279 -13.87 30.95 -22.44
C PRO A 279 -15.01 31.91 -22.14
N LEU A 280 -14.69 33.09 -21.58
CA LEU A 280 -15.67 34.14 -21.46
C LEU A 280 -16.27 34.35 -22.84
N GLU A 281 -17.54 34.02 -23.02
CA GLU A 281 -18.29 34.47 -24.17
C GLU A 281 -18.20 35.99 -24.15
N VAL A 282 -17.30 36.54 -24.98
CA VAL A 282 -17.25 37.98 -25.17
C VAL A 282 -18.58 38.31 -25.83
N ASP A 283 -19.50 38.83 -25.03
CA ASP A 283 -20.74 39.36 -25.56
C ASP A 283 -20.37 40.55 -26.49
N GLU A 284 -20.27 40.25 -27.77
CA GLU A 284 -19.97 41.24 -28.82
C GLU A 284 -21.03 42.38 -28.85
N THR A 285 -22.10 42.26 -28.07
CA THR A 285 -23.17 43.26 -27.97
C THR A 285 -22.84 44.41 -27.01
N TYR A 286 -21.72 44.36 -26.22
CA TYR A 286 -21.26 45.51 -25.44
C TYR A 286 -20.15 46.26 -26.20
N PRO A 287 -20.51 47.33 -26.91
CA PRO A 287 -19.50 48.17 -27.55
C PRO A 287 -18.66 48.87 -26.50
N LEU A 288 -17.35 48.57 -26.52
CA LEU A 288 -16.31 49.18 -25.65
C LEU A 288 -16.20 50.71 -25.81
N ASP A 289 -16.94 51.30 -26.75
CA ASP A 289 -16.88 52.72 -27.08
C ASP A 289 -17.48 53.64 -26.01
N ARG A 290 -18.12 53.10 -24.96
CA ARG A 290 -18.72 53.95 -23.90
C ARG A 290 -17.78 54.21 -22.73
N LEU A 291 -16.64 53.57 -22.60
CA LEU A 291 -15.70 53.77 -21.52
C LEU A 291 -14.61 54.83 -21.82
N SER A 292 -14.47 55.24 -23.06
CA SER A 292 -13.50 56.31 -23.45
C SER A 292 -14.04 57.74 -23.36
N GLY A 293 -15.27 57.90 -22.94
CA GLY A 293 -15.95 59.20 -23.03
C GLY A 293 -16.16 59.98 -21.69
N ARG A 294 -15.45 59.59 -20.60
CA ARG A 294 -15.54 60.37 -19.34
C ARG A 294 -14.22 60.53 -18.60
N ALA A 295 -13.23 61.05 -19.30
CA ALA A 295 -12.05 61.68 -18.65
C ALA A 295 -12.09 63.15 -19.01
N GLY A 296 -12.78 63.96 -18.27
CA GLY A 296 -12.82 65.41 -18.47
C GLY A 296 -13.98 66.06 -17.78
N ARG A 297 -13.97 66.09 -16.45
CA ARG A 297 -14.64 67.17 -15.70
C ARG A 297 -13.81 67.48 -14.48
N ASP A 298 -13.31 68.69 -14.56
CA ASP A 298 -12.63 69.48 -13.52
C ASP A 298 -13.33 69.29 -12.16
N LEU A 299 -12.55 68.98 -11.15
CA LEU A 299 -12.87 69.19 -9.76
C LEU A 299 -11.98 70.29 -9.27
N ASP A 300 -12.41 71.52 -9.51
CA ASP A 300 -12.08 72.67 -8.65
C ASP A 300 -12.77 72.43 -7.28
N TRP A 301 -11.95 72.20 -6.29
CA TRP A 301 -12.06 72.68 -4.89
C TRP A 301 -10.73 72.50 -4.15
#